data_ef47e00d9a4a4284bb7bd5b70d18d199
#
_entry.id   ef47e00d9a4a4284bb7bd5b70d18d199
#
_cell.length_a   1.000
_cell.length_b   1.000
_cell.length_c   1.000
_cell.angle_alpha   90.00
_cell.angle_beta   90.00
_cell.angle_gamma   90.00
#
_symmetry.space_group_name_H-M   'P 1'
#
loop_
_entity.id
_entity.type
_entity.pdbx_description
1 polymer ?
#
loop_
_entity_poly.entity_id
_entity_poly.type
_entity_poly.pdbx_seq_one_letter_code
_entity_poly.pdbx_strand_id
1 'polypeptide(L)'
;MKIAALKTAYYALLPLFILLFFAAVSSLLSYVFLIMAGDVISMRKIVSKGTQILLLLSIFPLRHYLKLSWADIGFATKAVFFRQVMQGLVLGLVTLMPVMLVLYGLEISVFDADKAWTPSKVVIRICLALLLAILISMGEEPLFSGILLAGLKKKMMLFWAAVMSAGYYAAFHFVKTRTRIAYEDLSPASGFQLMAEAFANLFNPEITSAFMGLFVVGLFLVSIRTQIKNSIGICIGCHAAWVWQIKMAKDFFDTNKNSPYYYLVSDYYDGVVGPLVAVWLSLILIGYFGWKRWLR
;
A
#
# COMPACT_ATOMS: atom_id res chain seq x y z
N MET A 1 22.62 24.97 12.49
CA MET A 1 21.73 23.88 12.95
C MET A 1 20.23 24.13 12.66
N LYS A 2 19.63 25.25 13.06
CA LYS A 2 18.16 25.50 12.88
C LYS A 2 17.69 25.42 11.42
N ILE A 3 18.42 25.99 10.44
CA ILE A 3 18.03 25.96 9.01
C ILE A 3 18.06 24.54 8.43
N ALA A 4 19.03 23.71 8.82
CA ALA A 4 19.10 22.32 8.37
C ALA A 4 17.94 21.49 8.92
N ALA A 5 17.61 21.64 10.20
CA ALA A 5 16.47 20.99 10.85
C ALA A 5 15.14 21.39 10.18
N LEU A 6 14.93 22.68 9.89
CA LEU A 6 13.74 23.18 9.21
C LEU A 6 13.59 22.58 7.79
N LYS A 7 14.70 22.50 7.03
CA LYS A 7 14.68 21.85 5.71
C LYS A 7 14.32 20.36 5.81
N THR A 8 14.88 19.65 6.77
CA THR A 8 14.55 18.23 6.98
C THR A 8 13.07 18.04 7.34
N ALA A 9 12.53 18.87 8.25
CA ALA A 9 11.12 18.85 8.61
C ALA A 9 10.21 19.13 7.39
N TYR A 10 10.57 20.12 6.56
CA TYR A 10 9.84 20.42 5.33
C TYR A 10 9.75 19.20 4.40
N TYR A 11 10.87 18.55 4.11
CA TYR A 11 10.85 17.37 3.23
C TYR A 11 10.18 16.16 3.87
N ALA A 12 10.22 16.06 5.20
CA ALA A 12 9.51 15.05 5.95
C ALA A 12 7.97 15.20 5.84
N LEU A 13 7.46 16.44 5.88
CA LEU A 13 6.03 16.74 5.83
C LEU A 13 5.49 16.94 4.40
N LEU A 14 6.35 17.16 3.41
CA LEU A 14 5.97 17.41 2.03
C LEU A 14 5.00 16.36 1.46
N PRO A 15 5.18 15.03 1.68
CA PRO A 15 4.25 14.02 1.20
C PRO A 15 2.83 14.19 1.76
N LEU A 16 2.71 14.59 3.03
CA LEU A 16 1.43 14.86 3.67
C LEU A 16 0.74 16.07 3.03
N PHE A 17 1.49 17.16 2.79
CA PHE A 17 0.94 18.35 2.11
C PHE A 17 0.49 18.04 0.68
N ILE A 18 1.23 17.23 -0.05
CA ILE A 18 0.86 16.78 -1.41
C ILE A 18 -0.43 15.96 -1.35
N LEU A 19 -0.56 15.03 -0.39
CA LEU A 19 -1.77 14.24 -0.20
C LEU A 19 -2.97 15.14 0.13
N LEU A 20 -2.83 16.07 1.09
CA LEU A 20 -3.88 17.01 1.46
C LEU A 20 -4.32 17.86 0.28
N PHE A 21 -3.37 18.39 -0.48
CA PHE A 21 -3.64 19.18 -1.68
C PHE A 21 -4.45 18.38 -2.72
N PHE A 22 -4.02 17.17 -3.06
CA PHE A 22 -4.73 16.36 -4.05
C PHE A 22 -6.08 15.85 -3.53
N ALA A 23 -6.21 15.58 -2.24
CA ALA A 23 -7.49 15.24 -1.64
C ALA A 23 -8.47 16.43 -1.72
N ALA A 24 -8.01 17.65 -1.47
CA ALA A 24 -8.81 18.87 -1.59
C ALA A 24 -9.24 19.12 -3.06
N VAL A 25 -8.30 19.02 -4.01
CA VAL A 25 -8.60 19.14 -5.44
C VAL A 25 -9.61 18.08 -5.88
N SER A 26 -9.42 16.83 -5.48
CA SER A 26 -10.34 15.74 -5.80
C SER A 26 -11.72 15.94 -5.17
N SER A 27 -11.79 16.52 -3.96
CA SER A 27 -13.04 16.86 -3.29
C SER A 27 -13.85 17.90 -4.07
N LEU A 28 -13.21 18.96 -4.55
CA LEU A 28 -13.84 19.98 -5.38
C LEU A 28 -14.31 19.42 -6.72
N LEU A 29 -13.42 18.71 -7.43
CA LEU A 29 -13.73 18.13 -8.72
C LEU A 29 -14.85 17.08 -8.65
N SER A 30 -14.94 16.32 -7.56
CA SER A 30 -15.99 15.33 -7.38
C SER A 30 -17.38 15.94 -7.24
N TYR A 31 -17.50 17.09 -6.58
CA TYR A 31 -18.77 17.81 -6.47
C TYR A 31 -19.22 18.30 -7.85
N VAL A 32 -18.33 19.01 -8.58
CA VAL A 32 -18.62 19.51 -9.94
C VAL A 32 -19.02 18.36 -10.88
N PHE A 33 -18.28 17.24 -10.83
CA PHE A 33 -18.57 16.08 -11.65
C PHE A 33 -19.98 15.52 -11.38
N LEU A 34 -20.37 15.36 -10.10
CA LEU A 34 -21.68 14.80 -9.74
C LEU A 34 -22.84 15.74 -10.10
N ILE A 35 -22.68 17.06 -9.98
CA ILE A 35 -23.68 18.02 -10.43
C ILE A 35 -23.91 17.90 -11.95
N MET A 36 -22.87 17.61 -12.74
CA MET A 36 -22.98 17.48 -14.20
C MET A 36 -23.45 16.08 -14.65
N ALA A 37 -23.02 15.03 -13.97
CA ALA A 37 -23.24 13.64 -14.37
C ALA A 37 -24.41 12.96 -13.67
N GLY A 38 -24.94 13.53 -12.56
CA GLY A 38 -25.97 12.91 -11.71
C GLY A 38 -25.41 11.83 -10.80
N ASP A 39 -26.31 11.06 -10.17
CA ASP A 39 -25.96 9.98 -9.21
C ASP A 39 -25.44 8.71 -9.91
N VAL A 40 -24.35 8.84 -10.65
CA VAL A 40 -23.73 7.69 -11.37
C VAL A 40 -22.73 6.92 -10.53
N ILE A 41 -22.13 7.56 -9.51
CA ILE A 41 -21.11 6.96 -8.62
C ILE A 41 -21.01 7.74 -7.32
N SER A 42 -20.87 7.07 -6.19
CA SER A 42 -20.78 7.76 -4.89
C SER A 42 -19.58 8.72 -4.81
N MET A 43 -19.81 9.91 -4.26
CA MET A 43 -18.79 10.96 -4.08
C MET A 43 -17.52 10.44 -3.39
N ARG A 44 -17.68 9.60 -2.36
CA ARG A 44 -16.57 8.95 -1.68
C ARG A 44 -15.63 8.21 -2.63
N LYS A 45 -16.17 7.48 -3.62
CA LYS A 45 -15.34 6.75 -4.60
C LYS A 45 -14.59 7.72 -5.51
N ILE A 46 -15.23 8.81 -5.93
CA ILE A 46 -14.59 9.81 -6.80
C ILE A 46 -13.47 10.52 -6.03
N VAL A 47 -13.71 10.98 -4.81
CA VAL A 47 -12.69 11.62 -3.96
C VAL A 47 -11.50 10.68 -3.74
N SER A 48 -11.76 9.43 -3.33
CA SER A 48 -10.68 8.47 -3.06
C SER A 48 -9.89 8.11 -4.31
N LYS A 49 -10.56 7.76 -5.41
CA LYS A 49 -9.89 7.37 -6.66
C LYS A 49 -9.25 8.55 -7.36
N GLY A 50 -9.89 9.71 -7.35
CA GLY A 50 -9.32 10.95 -7.87
C GLY A 50 -8.02 11.33 -7.15
N THR A 51 -8.01 11.27 -5.82
CA THR A 51 -6.80 11.50 -5.01
C THR A 51 -5.69 10.50 -5.39
N GLN A 52 -6.01 9.21 -5.51
CA GLN A 52 -5.03 8.19 -5.92
C GLN A 52 -4.45 8.48 -7.31
N ILE A 53 -5.30 8.81 -8.29
CA ILE A 53 -4.86 9.13 -9.65
C ILE A 53 -3.96 10.38 -9.66
N LEU A 54 -4.34 11.44 -8.95
CA LEU A 54 -3.55 12.67 -8.85
C LEU A 54 -2.18 12.41 -8.19
N LEU A 55 -2.13 11.56 -7.15
CA LEU A 55 -0.87 11.14 -6.53
C LEU A 55 0.01 10.37 -7.52
N LEU A 56 -0.54 9.44 -8.30
CA LEU A 56 0.22 8.72 -9.31
C LEU A 56 0.75 9.64 -10.41
N LEU A 57 -0.09 10.56 -10.89
CA LEU A 57 0.32 11.54 -11.89
C LEU A 57 1.39 12.50 -11.36
N SER A 58 1.40 12.76 -10.05
CA SER A 58 2.40 13.62 -9.41
C SER A 58 3.84 13.07 -9.46
N ILE A 59 4.03 11.78 -9.73
CA ILE A 59 5.35 11.18 -9.92
C ILE A 59 6.16 11.95 -10.97
N PHE A 60 5.53 12.35 -12.07
CA PHE A 60 6.21 13.06 -13.17
C PHE A 60 6.72 14.46 -12.76
N PRO A 61 5.87 15.39 -12.26
CA PRO A 61 6.35 16.69 -11.81
C PRO A 61 7.27 16.61 -10.59
N LEU A 62 6.99 15.71 -9.63
CA LEU A 62 7.86 15.53 -8.45
C LEU A 62 9.23 14.98 -8.82
N ARG A 63 9.32 14.06 -9.77
CA ARG A 63 10.60 13.58 -10.30
C ARG A 63 11.42 14.74 -10.86
N HIS A 64 10.80 15.63 -11.64
CA HIS A 64 11.45 16.79 -12.19
C HIS A 64 11.89 17.77 -11.11
N TYR A 65 10.99 18.13 -10.20
CA TYR A 65 11.28 19.02 -9.06
C TYR A 65 12.42 18.52 -8.19
N LEU A 66 12.45 17.22 -7.89
CA LEU A 66 13.48 16.59 -7.08
C LEU A 66 14.75 16.27 -7.89
N LYS A 67 14.78 16.56 -9.18
CA LYS A 67 15.91 16.24 -10.09
C LYS A 67 16.32 14.76 -9.96
N LEU A 68 15.36 13.86 -10.09
CA LEU A 68 15.57 12.41 -10.03
C LEU A 68 15.53 11.81 -11.43
N SER A 69 16.46 10.91 -11.73
CA SER A 69 16.38 10.03 -12.89
C SER A 69 15.44 8.85 -12.62
N TRP A 70 15.02 8.13 -13.65
CA TRP A 70 14.26 6.88 -13.48
C TRP A 70 15.07 5.81 -12.73
N ALA A 71 16.39 5.81 -12.89
CA ALA A 71 17.30 4.94 -12.13
C ALA A 71 17.32 5.29 -10.64
N ASP A 72 17.24 6.58 -10.26
CA ASP A 72 17.13 7.00 -8.85
C ASP A 72 15.82 6.52 -8.22
N ILE A 73 14.71 6.53 -8.99
CA ILE A 73 13.43 5.96 -8.56
C ILE A 73 13.51 4.43 -8.47
N GLY A 74 14.44 3.80 -9.18
CA GLY A 74 14.72 2.37 -9.08
C GLY A 74 14.41 1.55 -10.31
N PHE A 75 14.10 2.20 -11.43
CA PHE A 75 13.88 1.48 -12.67
C PHE A 75 15.20 0.99 -13.26
N ALA A 76 15.22 -0.28 -13.67
CA ALA A 76 16.28 -0.90 -14.43
C ALA A 76 15.98 -0.82 -15.94
N THR A 77 16.89 -1.32 -16.77
CA THR A 77 16.62 -1.54 -18.20
C THR A 77 15.47 -2.52 -18.38
N LYS A 78 14.74 -2.43 -19.50
CA LYS A 78 13.50 -3.15 -19.74
C LYS A 78 13.62 -4.68 -19.48
N ALA A 79 14.66 -5.32 -20.02
CA ALA A 79 14.88 -6.76 -19.83
C ALA A 79 15.15 -7.13 -18.37
N VAL A 80 15.96 -6.32 -17.65
CA VAL A 80 16.24 -6.52 -16.22
C VAL A 80 15.00 -6.28 -15.40
N PHE A 81 14.19 -5.26 -15.72
CA PHE A 81 12.97 -4.94 -15.02
C PHE A 81 11.97 -6.12 -15.03
N PHE A 82 11.69 -6.72 -16.19
CA PHE A 82 10.79 -7.87 -16.25
C PHE A 82 11.30 -9.08 -15.46
N ARG A 83 12.61 -9.37 -15.55
CA ARG A 83 13.22 -10.42 -14.71
C ARG A 83 13.06 -10.12 -13.21
N GLN A 84 13.24 -8.88 -12.83
CA GLN A 84 13.04 -8.42 -11.44
C GLN A 84 11.60 -8.59 -10.98
N VAL A 85 10.61 -8.27 -11.81
CA VAL A 85 9.19 -8.50 -11.49
C VAL A 85 8.93 -9.99 -11.22
N MET A 86 9.45 -10.88 -12.06
CA MET A 86 9.32 -12.32 -11.84
C MET A 86 10.01 -12.79 -10.54
N GLN A 87 11.23 -12.29 -10.26
CA GLN A 87 11.93 -12.57 -9.00
C GLN A 87 11.14 -12.06 -7.79
N GLY A 88 10.55 -10.87 -7.92
CA GLY A 88 9.67 -10.28 -6.90
C GLY A 88 8.41 -11.11 -6.67
N LEU A 89 7.74 -11.59 -7.73
CA LEU A 89 6.58 -12.47 -7.61
C LEU A 89 6.93 -13.74 -6.81
N VAL A 90 8.03 -14.39 -7.13
CA VAL A 90 8.49 -15.57 -6.37
C VAL A 90 8.79 -15.21 -4.92
N LEU A 91 9.50 -14.09 -4.67
CA LEU A 91 9.80 -13.63 -3.32
C LEU A 91 8.52 -13.37 -2.50
N GLY A 92 7.54 -12.70 -3.10
CA GLY A 92 6.27 -12.42 -2.45
C GLY A 92 5.45 -13.69 -2.17
N LEU A 93 5.46 -14.65 -3.07
CA LEU A 93 4.84 -15.95 -2.83
C LEU A 93 5.51 -16.67 -1.65
N VAL A 94 6.82 -16.79 -1.66
CA VAL A 94 7.57 -17.50 -0.61
C VAL A 94 7.44 -16.82 0.75
N THR A 95 7.35 -15.50 0.79
CA THR A 95 7.27 -14.76 2.05
C THR A 95 5.86 -14.70 2.65
N LEU A 96 4.77 -14.71 1.88
CA LEU A 96 3.42 -14.65 2.42
C LEU A 96 2.72 -16.02 2.49
N MET A 97 3.06 -16.97 1.62
CA MET A 97 2.46 -18.30 1.65
C MET A 97 2.52 -19.00 3.02
N PRO A 98 3.63 -18.94 3.79
CA PRO A 98 3.65 -19.50 5.13
C PRO A 98 2.61 -18.89 6.07
N VAL A 99 2.38 -17.57 5.96
CA VAL A 99 1.33 -16.89 6.75
C VAL A 99 -0.04 -17.44 6.36
N MET A 100 -0.33 -17.58 5.05
CA MET A 100 -1.61 -18.14 4.58
C MET A 100 -1.84 -19.56 5.10
N LEU A 101 -0.80 -20.39 5.07
CA LEU A 101 -0.88 -21.76 5.60
C LEU A 101 -1.14 -21.79 7.11
N VAL A 102 -0.51 -20.90 7.88
CA VAL A 102 -0.76 -20.76 9.31
C VAL A 102 -2.19 -20.31 9.58
N LEU A 103 -2.69 -19.29 8.84
CA LEU A 103 -4.07 -18.80 9.00
C LEU A 103 -5.10 -19.91 8.69
N TYR A 104 -4.83 -20.73 7.68
CA TYR A 104 -5.68 -21.89 7.36
C TYR A 104 -5.59 -22.97 8.44
N GLY A 105 -4.39 -23.35 8.87
CA GLY A 105 -4.17 -24.39 9.89
C GLY A 105 -4.69 -24.02 11.28
N LEU A 106 -4.81 -22.72 11.59
CA LEU A 106 -5.43 -22.22 12.85
C LEU A 106 -6.92 -21.92 12.70
N GLU A 107 -7.52 -22.32 11.59
CA GLU A 107 -8.94 -22.11 11.27
C GLU A 107 -9.38 -20.64 11.38
N ILE A 108 -8.44 -19.70 11.12
CA ILE A 108 -8.75 -18.27 10.98
C ILE A 108 -9.32 -18.02 9.59
N SER A 109 -8.76 -18.68 8.57
CA SER A 109 -9.26 -18.68 7.20
C SER A 109 -9.89 -20.03 6.90
N VAL A 110 -11.20 -20.06 6.68
CA VAL A 110 -11.97 -21.28 6.40
C VAL A 110 -12.45 -21.25 4.96
N PHE A 111 -12.28 -22.36 4.23
CA PHE A 111 -12.70 -22.42 2.84
C PHE A 111 -14.22 -22.24 2.72
N ASP A 112 -14.64 -21.33 1.83
CA ASP A 112 -16.04 -21.04 1.55
C ASP A 112 -16.63 -22.12 0.63
N ALA A 113 -17.19 -23.16 1.24
CA ALA A 113 -17.81 -24.27 0.52
C ALA A 113 -19.21 -23.93 -0.04
N ASP A 114 -19.84 -22.86 0.41
CA ASP A 114 -21.19 -22.46 -0.01
C ASP A 114 -21.19 -21.79 -1.39
N LYS A 115 -20.04 -21.30 -1.84
CA LYS A 115 -19.88 -20.74 -3.18
C LYS A 115 -19.81 -21.84 -4.25
N ALA A 116 -20.65 -21.73 -5.26
CA ALA A 116 -20.59 -22.62 -6.43
C ALA A 116 -19.36 -22.33 -7.30
N TRP A 117 -18.28 -23.05 -7.06
CA TRP A 117 -17.03 -22.97 -7.80
C TRP A 117 -17.09 -23.80 -9.08
N THR A 118 -16.87 -23.16 -10.22
CA THR A 118 -16.60 -23.86 -11.50
C THR A 118 -15.17 -23.59 -11.93
N PRO A 119 -14.50 -24.52 -12.66
CA PRO A 119 -13.11 -24.29 -13.10
C PRO A 119 -12.91 -22.97 -13.85
N SER A 120 -13.86 -22.58 -14.69
CA SER A 120 -13.80 -21.31 -15.43
C SER A 120 -13.86 -20.09 -14.50
N LYS A 121 -14.76 -20.09 -13.51
CA LYS A 121 -14.86 -19.01 -12.52
C LYS A 121 -13.55 -18.88 -11.71
N VAL A 122 -12.97 -20.01 -11.30
CA VAL A 122 -11.71 -20.04 -10.54
C VAL A 122 -10.57 -19.42 -11.39
N VAL A 123 -10.40 -19.87 -12.63
CA VAL A 123 -9.34 -19.35 -13.52
C VAL A 123 -9.51 -17.85 -13.77
N ILE A 124 -10.74 -17.39 -14.06
CA ILE A 124 -11.02 -15.96 -14.27
C ILE A 124 -10.66 -15.15 -13.02
N ARG A 125 -11.04 -15.60 -11.81
CA ARG A 125 -10.71 -14.94 -10.55
C ARG A 125 -9.21 -14.85 -10.31
N ILE A 126 -8.48 -15.95 -10.51
CA ILE A 126 -7.03 -15.99 -10.37
C ILE A 126 -6.35 -15.00 -11.32
N CYS A 127 -6.72 -15.01 -12.61
CA CYS A 127 -6.12 -14.13 -13.61
C CYS A 127 -6.47 -12.64 -13.35
N LEU A 128 -7.73 -12.35 -13.04
CA LEU A 128 -8.18 -10.97 -12.77
C LEU A 128 -7.53 -10.43 -11.50
N ALA A 129 -7.45 -11.21 -10.44
CA ALA A 129 -6.79 -10.81 -9.20
C ALA A 129 -5.30 -10.54 -9.42
N LEU A 130 -4.60 -11.37 -10.21
CA LEU A 130 -3.19 -11.14 -10.54
C LEU A 130 -3.01 -9.86 -11.37
N LEU A 131 -3.84 -9.65 -12.38
CA LEU A 131 -3.80 -8.44 -13.20
C LEU A 131 -4.00 -7.18 -12.34
N LEU A 132 -5.03 -7.18 -11.48
CA LEU A 132 -5.30 -6.06 -10.58
C LEU A 132 -4.17 -5.85 -9.57
N ALA A 133 -3.58 -6.92 -9.05
CA ALA A 133 -2.46 -6.85 -8.12
C ALA A 133 -1.23 -6.21 -8.78
N ILE A 134 -0.91 -6.58 -10.02
CA ILE A 134 0.18 -5.98 -10.79
C ILE A 134 -0.09 -4.49 -11.05
N LEU A 135 -1.31 -4.13 -11.47
CA LEU A 135 -1.67 -2.73 -11.73
C LEU A 135 -1.57 -1.86 -10.46
N ILE A 136 -2.05 -2.36 -9.32
CA ILE A 136 -1.94 -1.67 -8.03
C ILE A 136 -0.46 -1.46 -7.68
N SER A 137 0.35 -2.52 -7.71
CA SER A 137 1.75 -2.46 -7.34
C SER A 137 2.59 -1.61 -8.29
N MET A 138 2.26 -1.60 -9.59
CA MET A 138 2.88 -0.70 -10.58
C MET A 138 2.58 0.78 -10.32
N GLY A 139 1.48 1.10 -9.67
CA GLY A 139 1.17 2.46 -9.23
C GLY A 139 1.87 2.80 -7.91
N GLU A 140 1.71 1.95 -6.91
CA GLU A 140 2.12 2.26 -5.53
C GLU A 140 3.64 2.20 -5.32
N GLU A 141 4.34 1.22 -5.89
CA GLU A 141 5.78 1.07 -5.64
C GLU A 141 6.64 2.23 -6.19
N PRO A 142 6.41 2.74 -7.41
CA PRO A 142 7.10 3.94 -7.87
C PRO A 142 6.82 5.18 -6.99
N LEU A 143 5.64 5.25 -6.36
CA LEU A 143 5.29 6.35 -5.46
C LEU A 143 6.02 6.22 -4.11
N PHE A 144 5.91 5.08 -3.42
CA PHE A 144 6.43 4.90 -2.05
C PHE A 144 7.89 4.46 -2.02
N SER A 145 8.20 3.30 -2.58
CA SER A 145 9.57 2.75 -2.61
C SER A 145 10.46 3.43 -3.66
N GLY A 146 9.85 4.16 -4.58
CA GLY A 146 10.53 4.94 -5.61
C GLY A 146 10.76 6.39 -5.20
N ILE A 147 9.86 7.30 -5.63
CA ILE A 147 10.08 8.76 -5.55
C ILE A 147 10.09 9.29 -4.12
N LEU A 148 9.22 8.79 -3.25
CA LEU A 148 9.17 9.18 -1.85
C LEU A 148 10.50 8.84 -1.15
N LEU A 149 10.92 7.58 -1.20
CA LEU A 149 12.18 7.14 -0.62
C LEU A 149 13.38 7.89 -1.20
N ALA A 150 13.45 8.04 -2.54
CA ALA A 150 14.54 8.72 -3.19
C ALA A 150 14.62 10.22 -2.82
N GLY A 151 13.47 10.88 -2.70
CA GLY A 151 13.37 12.28 -2.25
C GLY A 151 13.82 12.45 -0.80
N LEU A 152 13.36 11.60 0.11
CA LEU A 152 13.74 11.62 1.54
C LEU A 152 15.23 11.36 1.72
N LYS A 153 15.80 10.37 1.02
CA LYS A 153 17.26 10.06 1.07
C LYS A 153 18.17 11.24 0.69
N LYS A 154 17.69 12.19 -0.11
CA LYS A 154 18.47 13.39 -0.44
C LYS A 154 18.61 14.37 0.73
N LYS A 155 17.75 14.24 1.76
CA LYS A 155 17.61 15.24 2.81
C LYS A 155 17.79 14.69 4.22
N MET A 156 17.79 13.37 4.38
CA MET A 156 17.99 12.72 5.68
C MET A 156 18.75 11.40 5.54
N MET A 157 19.21 10.88 6.67
CA MET A 157 19.91 9.58 6.74
C MET A 157 19.00 8.47 6.22
N LEU A 158 19.61 7.46 5.57
CA LEU A 158 18.90 6.32 4.98
C LEU A 158 17.92 5.64 5.95
N PHE A 159 18.32 5.47 7.20
CA PHE A 159 17.49 4.87 8.24
C PHE A 159 16.17 5.65 8.41
N TRP A 160 16.24 6.96 8.62
CA TRP A 160 15.06 7.79 8.78
C TRP A 160 14.21 7.91 7.51
N ALA A 161 14.87 7.95 6.34
CA ALA A 161 14.15 7.92 5.06
C ALA A 161 13.37 6.61 4.87
N ALA A 162 13.94 5.47 5.29
CA ALA A 162 13.28 4.17 5.24
C ALA A 162 12.08 4.10 6.20
N VAL A 163 12.27 4.51 7.46
CA VAL A 163 11.22 4.53 8.49
C VAL A 163 10.06 5.44 8.05
N MET A 164 10.37 6.64 7.55
CA MET A 164 9.32 7.57 7.09
C MET A 164 8.61 7.07 5.84
N SER A 165 9.34 6.50 4.86
CA SER A 165 8.71 5.94 3.66
C SER A 165 7.75 4.81 4.02
N ALA A 166 8.15 3.90 4.91
CA ALA A 166 7.30 2.82 5.41
C ALA A 166 6.12 3.35 6.25
N GLY A 167 6.34 4.40 7.05
CA GLY A 167 5.26 5.06 7.81
C GLY A 167 4.21 5.69 6.90
N TYR A 168 4.61 6.39 5.85
CA TYR A 168 3.69 6.92 4.85
C TYR A 168 2.97 5.82 4.07
N TYR A 169 3.70 4.76 3.68
CA TYR A 169 3.09 3.59 3.05
C TYR A 169 1.94 3.04 3.91
N ALA A 170 2.19 2.79 5.19
CA ALA A 170 1.16 2.30 6.11
C ALA A 170 0.03 3.32 6.30
N ALA A 171 0.34 4.59 6.57
CA ALA A 171 -0.64 5.63 6.84
C ALA A 171 -1.61 5.83 5.67
N PHE A 172 -1.13 5.84 4.43
CA PHE A 172 -1.97 6.09 3.25
C PHE A 172 -3.02 4.99 3.03
N HIS A 173 -2.79 3.78 3.51
CA HIS A 173 -3.78 2.70 3.47
C HIS A 173 -4.99 2.96 4.39
N PHE A 174 -4.84 3.85 5.38
CA PHE A 174 -5.89 4.19 6.34
C PHE A 174 -6.51 5.57 6.13
N VAL A 175 -6.04 6.36 5.17
CA VAL A 175 -6.71 7.60 4.73
C VAL A 175 -7.94 7.21 3.89
N LYS A 176 -8.98 6.75 4.60
CA LYS A 176 -10.24 6.31 4.00
C LYS A 176 -11.41 6.55 4.97
N THR A 177 -12.58 6.83 4.42
CA THR A 177 -13.84 6.87 5.17
C THR A 177 -14.79 5.78 4.69
N ARG A 178 -15.71 5.35 5.54
CA ARG A 178 -16.82 4.44 5.19
C ARG A 178 -18.11 5.21 4.92
N THR A 179 -18.18 6.47 5.27
CA THR A 179 -19.34 7.34 5.13
C THR A 179 -19.79 7.44 3.67
N ARG A 180 -21.11 7.39 3.47
CA ARG A 180 -21.75 7.66 2.18
C ARG A 180 -22.72 8.81 2.40
N ILE A 181 -22.61 9.83 1.55
CA ILE A 181 -23.54 10.95 1.51
C ILE A 181 -24.48 10.67 0.35
N ALA A 182 -25.79 10.75 0.60
CA ALA A 182 -26.79 10.57 -0.44
C ALA A 182 -26.68 11.71 -1.48
N TYR A 183 -27.12 11.44 -2.72
CA TYR A 183 -26.96 12.43 -3.79
C TYR A 183 -27.73 13.72 -3.48
N GLU A 184 -28.90 13.60 -2.88
CA GLU A 184 -29.78 14.70 -2.50
C GLU A 184 -29.18 15.62 -1.41
N ASP A 185 -28.27 15.06 -0.58
CA ASP A 185 -27.61 15.77 0.52
C ASP A 185 -26.25 16.35 0.12
N LEU A 186 -25.86 16.23 -1.15
CA LEU A 186 -24.57 16.72 -1.61
C LEU A 186 -24.48 18.25 -1.56
N SER A 187 -23.38 18.72 -1.03
CA SER A 187 -23.01 20.14 -0.97
C SER A 187 -21.56 20.33 -1.44
N PRO A 188 -21.12 21.55 -1.75
CA PRO A 188 -19.71 21.84 -2.03
C PRO A 188 -18.75 21.42 -0.92
N ALA A 189 -19.23 21.34 0.33
CA ALA A 189 -18.44 20.93 1.50
C ALA A 189 -18.37 19.42 1.69
N SER A 190 -19.25 18.64 1.06
CA SER A 190 -19.34 17.18 1.27
C SER A 190 -18.03 16.42 1.00
N GLY A 191 -17.27 16.82 -0.03
CA GLY A 191 -15.97 16.21 -0.32
C GLY A 191 -14.93 16.50 0.77
N PHE A 192 -14.94 17.69 1.35
CA PHE A 192 -14.06 18.07 2.45
C PHE A 192 -14.45 17.38 3.76
N GLN A 193 -15.73 17.15 4.01
CA GLN A 193 -16.21 16.33 5.12
C GLN A 193 -15.65 14.91 5.01
N LEU A 194 -15.82 14.25 3.84
CA LEU A 194 -15.29 12.92 3.60
C LEU A 194 -13.75 12.87 3.73
N MET A 195 -13.05 13.93 3.30
CA MET A 195 -11.62 14.07 3.47
C MET A 195 -11.24 14.16 4.96
N ALA A 196 -11.91 15.02 5.73
CA ALA A 196 -11.65 15.17 7.17
C ALA A 196 -11.85 13.85 7.93
N GLU A 197 -12.93 13.14 7.66
CA GLU A 197 -13.19 11.81 8.22
C GLU A 197 -12.11 10.78 7.83
N ALA A 198 -11.66 10.80 6.57
CA ALA A 198 -10.61 9.91 6.10
C ALA A 198 -9.28 10.14 6.83
N PHE A 199 -8.93 11.40 7.11
CA PHE A 199 -7.75 11.73 7.92
C PHE A 199 -7.95 11.42 9.41
N ALA A 200 -9.15 11.66 9.96
CA ALA A 200 -9.49 11.31 11.34
C ALA A 200 -9.34 9.79 11.59
N ASN A 201 -9.59 8.95 10.57
CA ASN A 201 -9.41 7.52 10.67
C ASN A 201 -7.96 7.09 10.99
N LEU A 202 -6.95 7.92 10.73
CA LEU A 202 -5.56 7.66 11.13
C LEU A 202 -5.38 7.61 12.66
N PHE A 203 -6.29 8.21 13.40
CA PHE A 203 -6.28 8.24 14.87
C PHE A 203 -7.21 7.17 15.49
N ASN A 204 -7.85 6.33 14.68
CA ASN A 204 -8.67 5.23 15.17
C ASN A 204 -7.76 4.13 15.75
N PRO A 205 -7.88 3.77 17.04
CA PRO A 205 -7.04 2.73 17.66
C PRO A 205 -7.21 1.35 17.01
N GLU A 206 -8.34 1.08 16.36
CA GLU A 206 -8.59 -0.20 15.68
C GLU A 206 -7.66 -0.46 14.50
N ILE A 207 -7.05 0.58 13.91
CA ILE A 207 -6.11 0.39 12.80
C ILE A 207 -4.74 -0.10 13.27
N THR A 208 -4.40 0.00 14.56
CA THR A 208 -3.03 -0.14 15.09
C THR A 208 -2.37 -1.44 14.65
N SER A 209 -3.06 -2.57 14.76
CA SER A 209 -2.50 -3.88 14.40
C SER A 209 -2.21 -3.99 12.89
N ALA A 210 -3.13 -3.54 12.04
CA ALA A 210 -2.93 -3.52 10.60
C ALA A 210 -1.89 -2.46 10.18
N PHE A 211 -1.86 -1.31 10.86
CA PHE A 211 -0.85 -0.28 10.61
C PHE A 211 0.56 -0.82 10.85
N MET A 212 0.79 -1.50 11.97
CA MET A 212 2.08 -2.13 12.26
C MET A 212 2.45 -3.19 11.22
N GLY A 213 1.47 -4.01 10.79
CA GLY A 213 1.67 -4.97 9.70
C GLY A 213 2.12 -4.29 8.41
N LEU A 214 1.39 -3.27 7.95
CA LEU A 214 1.71 -2.51 6.74
C LEU A 214 3.02 -1.70 6.87
N PHE A 215 3.34 -1.22 8.07
CA PHE A 215 4.61 -0.55 8.32
C PHE A 215 5.79 -1.51 8.09
N VAL A 216 5.71 -2.75 8.59
CA VAL A 216 6.74 -3.76 8.37
C VAL A 216 6.78 -4.21 6.91
N VAL A 217 5.63 -4.33 6.23
CA VAL A 217 5.54 -4.53 4.77
C VAL A 217 6.30 -3.42 4.03
N GLY A 218 6.06 -2.16 4.36
CA GLY A 218 6.77 -1.02 3.79
C GLY A 218 8.27 -1.07 4.06
N LEU A 219 8.71 -1.42 5.30
CA LEU A 219 10.12 -1.61 5.63
C LEU A 219 10.76 -2.73 4.81
N PHE A 220 10.03 -3.81 4.57
CA PHE A 220 10.52 -4.94 3.76
C PHE A 220 10.79 -4.48 2.32
N LEU A 221 9.84 -3.80 1.68
CA LEU A 221 9.99 -3.29 0.31
C LEU A 221 11.11 -2.23 0.21
N VAL A 222 11.18 -1.31 1.17
CA VAL A 222 12.27 -0.33 1.26
C VAL A 222 13.63 -1.02 1.46
N SER A 223 13.68 -2.11 2.22
CA SER A 223 14.92 -2.89 2.41
C SER A 223 15.40 -3.48 1.09
N ILE A 224 14.52 -4.10 0.28
CA ILE A 224 14.86 -4.56 -1.08
C ILE A 224 15.41 -3.38 -1.89
N ARG A 225 14.70 -2.27 -1.87
CA ARG A 225 15.03 -1.08 -2.67
C ARG A 225 16.36 -0.43 -2.30
N THR A 226 16.78 -0.56 -1.04
CA THR A 226 18.04 0.01 -0.53
C THR A 226 19.23 -0.93 -0.65
N GLN A 227 19.00 -2.25 -0.66
CA GLN A 227 20.04 -3.26 -0.74
C GLN A 227 20.40 -3.64 -2.19
N ILE A 228 19.47 -3.49 -3.13
CA ILE A 228 19.65 -3.85 -4.53
C ILE A 228 19.47 -2.60 -5.39
N LYS A 229 20.46 -2.31 -6.25
CA LYS A 229 20.40 -1.16 -7.15
C LYS A 229 19.32 -1.35 -8.22
N ASN A 230 18.56 -0.30 -8.51
CA ASN A 230 17.52 -0.28 -9.55
C ASN A 230 16.50 -1.44 -9.43
N SER A 231 16.02 -1.72 -8.22
CA SER A 231 15.24 -2.92 -7.89
C SER A 231 13.73 -2.67 -7.75
N ILE A 232 13.19 -1.59 -8.33
CA ILE A 232 11.76 -1.30 -8.22
C ILE A 232 10.91 -2.45 -8.81
N GLY A 233 11.41 -3.16 -9.83
CA GLY A 233 10.74 -4.32 -10.39
C GLY A 233 10.56 -5.46 -9.38
N ILE A 234 11.56 -5.68 -8.49
CA ILE A 234 11.44 -6.68 -7.41
C ILE A 234 10.37 -6.25 -6.42
N CYS A 235 10.33 -4.96 -6.04
CA CYS A 235 9.29 -4.44 -5.13
C CYS A 235 7.90 -4.60 -5.74
N ILE A 236 7.72 -4.23 -7.02
CA ILE A 236 6.45 -4.39 -7.75
C ILE A 236 6.01 -5.85 -7.77
N GLY A 237 6.90 -6.78 -8.13
CA GLY A 237 6.56 -8.20 -8.16
C GLY A 237 6.20 -8.77 -6.79
N CYS A 238 6.98 -8.43 -5.76
CA CYS A 238 6.76 -8.88 -4.38
C CYS A 238 5.42 -8.37 -3.85
N HIS A 239 5.15 -7.08 -4.00
CA HIS A 239 3.88 -6.47 -3.61
C HIS A 239 2.71 -7.07 -4.39
N ALA A 240 2.84 -7.25 -5.70
CA ALA A 240 1.80 -7.88 -6.53
C ALA A 240 1.48 -9.30 -6.07
N ALA A 241 2.48 -10.10 -5.72
CA ALA A 241 2.26 -11.45 -5.20
C ALA A 241 1.52 -11.43 -3.85
N TRP A 242 1.83 -10.47 -2.96
CA TRP A 242 1.11 -10.32 -1.69
C TRP A 242 -0.34 -9.91 -1.90
N VAL A 243 -0.59 -8.86 -2.71
CA VAL A 243 -1.95 -8.41 -3.03
C VAL A 243 -2.74 -9.51 -3.71
N TRP A 244 -2.12 -10.29 -4.60
CA TRP A 244 -2.74 -11.43 -5.26
C TRP A 244 -3.17 -12.50 -4.27
N GLN A 245 -2.27 -12.96 -3.38
CA GLN A 245 -2.58 -13.95 -2.36
C GLN A 245 -3.72 -13.49 -1.43
N ILE A 246 -3.68 -12.21 -0.98
CA ILE A 246 -4.73 -11.65 -0.13
C ILE A 246 -6.07 -11.60 -0.86
N LYS A 247 -6.09 -11.24 -2.15
CA LYS A 247 -7.32 -11.25 -2.96
C LYS A 247 -7.86 -12.68 -3.13
N MET A 248 -6.98 -13.65 -3.37
CA MET A 248 -7.36 -15.05 -3.44
C MET A 248 -7.91 -15.56 -2.11
N ALA A 249 -7.28 -15.19 -0.99
CA ALA A 249 -7.81 -15.52 0.34
C ALA A 249 -9.23 -14.99 0.51
N LYS A 250 -9.49 -13.74 0.16
CA LYS A 250 -10.85 -13.14 0.26
C LYS A 250 -11.88 -13.74 -0.70
N ASP A 251 -11.44 -14.25 -1.84
CA ASP A 251 -12.35 -14.86 -2.82
C ASP A 251 -12.73 -16.29 -2.44
N PHE A 252 -11.79 -17.06 -1.86
CA PHE A 252 -11.97 -18.49 -1.60
C PHE A 252 -12.20 -18.85 -0.13
N PHE A 253 -11.91 -17.95 0.80
CA PHE A 253 -12.01 -18.22 2.24
C PHE A 253 -12.81 -17.13 2.94
N ASP A 254 -13.53 -17.56 3.99
CA ASP A 254 -14.14 -16.67 4.96
C ASP A 254 -13.28 -16.54 6.21
N THR A 255 -13.37 -15.41 6.89
CA THR A 255 -12.65 -15.17 8.13
C THR A 255 -13.46 -15.65 9.32
N ASN A 256 -12.98 -16.65 10.04
CA ASN A 256 -13.60 -17.18 11.24
C ASN A 256 -13.24 -16.35 12.46
N LYS A 257 -14.14 -15.45 12.87
CA LYS A 257 -13.98 -14.58 14.04
C LYS A 257 -14.04 -15.32 15.38
N ASN A 258 -14.51 -16.58 15.38
CA ASN A 258 -14.63 -17.42 16.58
C ASN A 258 -13.34 -18.24 16.84
N SER A 259 -12.35 -18.19 15.94
CA SER A 259 -11.05 -18.83 16.18
C SER A 259 -10.36 -18.19 17.40
N PRO A 260 -9.83 -18.98 18.35
CA PRO A 260 -9.09 -18.46 19.50
C PRO A 260 -7.82 -17.70 19.10
N TYR A 261 -7.39 -17.84 17.85
CA TYR A 261 -6.21 -17.19 17.27
C TYR A 261 -6.53 -15.96 16.40
N TYR A 262 -7.79 -15.53 16.39
CA TYR A 262 -8.24 -14.40 15.54
C TYR A 262 -7.47 -13.10 15.77
N TYR A 263 -6.88 -12.90 16.96
CA TYR A 263 -6.01 -11.76 17.30
C TYR A 263 -4.73 -11.67 16.43
N LEU A 264 -4.38 -12.72 15.68
CA LEU A 264 -3.20 -12.75 14.79
C LEU A 264 -3.42 -11.95 13.48
N VAL A 265 -4.67 -11.60 13.16
CA VAL A 265 -5.06 -10.80 12.00
C VAL A 265 -5.71 -9.50 12.42
N SER A 266 -5.93 -8.58 11.50
CA SER A 266 -6.69 -7.35 11.76
C SER A 266 -8.07 -7.40 11.10
N ASP A 267 -9.12 -7.30 11.92
CA ASP A 267 -10.51 -7.21 11.46
C ASP A 267 -10.76 -5.91 10.68
N TYR A 268 -10.05 -4.86 11.05
CA TYR A 268 -10.27 -3.53 10.48
C TYR A 268 -9.76 -3.39 9.03
N TYR A 269 -8.87 -4.26 8.56
CA TYR A 269 -8.23 -4.10 7.26
C TYR A 269 -8.68 -5.15 6.24
N ASP A 270 -8.01 -6.28 6.16
CA ASP A 270 -8.22 -7.26 5.11
C ASP A 270 -8.37 -8.71 5.60
N GLY A 271 -8.27 -8.95 6.90
CA GLY A 271 -8.36 -10.27 7.52
C GLY A 271 -7.08 -11.12 7.39
N VAL A 272 -6.01 -10.55 6.83
CA VAL A 272 -4.70 -11.21 6.68
C VAL A 272 -3.60 -10.37 7.32
N VAL A 273 -3.49 -9.10 6.91
CA VAL A 273 -2.46 -8.19 7.44
C VAL A 273 -2.78 -7.83 8.89
N GLY A 274 -1.86 -8.16 9.79
CA GLY A 274 -2.00 -7.94 11.21
C GLY A 274 -0.73 -8.37 11.96
N PRO A 275 -0.83 -8.72 13.26
CA PRO A 275 0.31 -9.10 14.08
C PRO A 275 1.15 -10.24 13.53
N LEU A 276 0.53 -11.27 12.94
CA LEU A 276 1.26 -12.41 12.37
C LEU A 276 2.17 -11.97 11.22
N VAL A 277 1.66 -11.16 10.29
CA VAL A 277 2.44 -10.63 9.17
C VAL A 277 3.58 -9.74 9.69
N ALA A 278 3.29 -8.86 10.67
CA ALA A 278 4.28 -7.97 11.27
C ALA A 278 5.44 -8.76 11.88
N VAL A 279 5.14 -9.76 12.70
CA VAL A 279 6.16 -10.62 13.33
C VAL A 279 6.94 -11.41 12.30
N TRP A 280 6.25 -12.07 11.38
CA TRP A 280 6.86 -12.93 10.37
C TRP A 280 7.85 -12.17 9.48
N LEU A 281 7.43 -11.05 8.88
CA LEU A 281 8.29 -10.24 8.03
C LEU A 281 9.42 -9.58 8.83
N SER A 282 9.19 -9.22 10.10
CA SER A 282 10.26 -8.72 10.99
C SER A 282 11.33 -9.78 11.23
N LEU A 283 10.94 -11.04 11.48
CA LEU A 283 11.89 -12.15 11.63
C LEU A 283 12.72 -12.37 10.36
N ILE A 284 12.10 -12.30 9.18
CA ILE A 284 12.81 -12.41 7.90
C ILE A 284 13.84 -11.26 7.75
N LEU A 285 13.43 -10.01 8.07
CA LEU A 285 14.34 -8.86 8.01
C LEU A 285 15.50 -8.99 9.00
N ILE A 286 15.23 -9.36 10.26
CA ILE A 286 16.26 -9.56 11.29
C ILE A 286 17.21 -10.66 10.85
N GLY A 287 16.70 -11.80 10.37
CA GLY A 287 17.51 -12.90 9.87
C GLY A 287 18.39 -12.49 8.70
N TYR A 288 17.84 -11.77 7.73
CA TYR A 288 18.59 -11.26 6.58
C TYR A 288 19.72 -10.30 6.98
N PHE A 289 19.44 -9.32 7.84
CA PHE A 289 20.46 -8.35 8.26
C PHE A 289 21.47 -8.96 9.22
N GLY A 290 21.06 -9.90 10.08
CA GLY A 290 21.94 -10.67 10.94
C GLY A 290 22.93 -11.52 10.13
N TRP A 291 22.44 -12.28 9.16
CA TRP A 291 23.26 -13.06 8.24
C TRP A 291 24.24 -12.18 7.44
N LYS A 292 23.76 -11.05 6.91
CA LYS A 292 24.61 -10.11 6.18
C LYS A 292 25.71 -9.49 7.04
N ARG A 293 25.44 -9.28 8.32
CA ARG A 293 26.46 -8.79 9.28
C ARG A 293 27.50 -9.86 9.60
N TRP A 294 27.07 -11.12 9.68
CA TRP A 294 27.97 -12.24 9.95
C TRP A 294 28.95 -12.54 8.79
N LEU A 295 28.53 -12.26 7.54
CA LEU A 295 29.38 -12.44 6.35
C LEU A 295 30.40 -11.30 6.10
N ARG A 296 30.37 -10.24 6.89
CA ARG A 296 31.33 -9.10 6.80
C ARG A 296 32.41 -9.20 7.85
#